data_16eb97126dd665b49332051254ec33ac
#
_entry.id   16eb97126dd665b49332051254ec33ac
#
_cell.length_a   1.000
_cell.length_b   1.000
_cell.length_c   1.000
_cell.angle_alpha   90.00
_cell.angle_beta   90.00
_cell.angle_gamma   90.00
#
_symmetry.space_group_name_H-M   'P 1'
#
loop_
_entity.id
_entity.type
_entity.pdbx_description
1 polymer ?
#
loop_
_entity_poly.entity_id
_entity_poly.type
_entity_poly.pdbx_seq_one_letter_code
_entity_poly.pdbx_strand_id
1 'polypeptide(L)'
;MTINQRKKGHDFERKIAKKLQQDLXLIKPVRRILNQYQEKNHPXLKLGRWNIECKAYKKGFEPPSAWWDQVXSVTKEGEFPALXYKFDNKPIRIRVFAKNVNEVLEDESKVLDLNWDSFTYLLRNLYSRDLEIHEE
;
A
#
# COMPACT_ATOMS: atom_id res chain seq x y z
N MET A 1 -21.44 3.66 -0.10
CA MET A 1 -20.75 2.39 0.16
C MET A 1 -21.61 1.50 1.04
N THR A 2 -21.79 0.27 0.65
CA THR A 2 -22.61 -0.66 1.41
C THR A 2 -21.85 -1.19 2.62
N ILE A 3 -22.62 -1.78 3.54
CA ILE A 3 -22.01 -2.42 4.71
C ILE A 3 -21.09 -3.55 4.27
N ASN A 4 -21.51 -4.33 3.26
CA ASN A 4 -20.70 -5.43 2.78
C ASN A 4 -19.39 -4.94 2.17
N GLN A 5 -19.45 -3.83 1.44
CA GLN A 5 -18.24 -3.27 0.85
C GLN A 5 -17.30 -2.75 1.92
N ARG A 6 -17.84 -2.12 2.96
CA ARG A 6 -17.02 -1.62 4.05
C ARG A 6 -16.32 -2.77 4.78
N LYS A 7 -17.07 -3.84 5.04
CA LYS A 7 -16.48 -5.02 5.69
C LYS A 7 -15.38 -5.63 4.83
N LYS A 8 -15.65 -5.73 3.52
CA LYS A 8 -14.67 -6.28 2.59
C LYS A 8 -13.38 -5.47 2.63
N GLY A 9 -13.50 -4.15 2.67
CA GLY A 9 -12.32 -3.30 2.74
C GLY A 9 -11.53 -3.48 4.03
N HIS A 10 -12.21 -3.54 5.16
CA HIS A 10 -11.54 -3.73 6.44
C HIS A 10 -10.88 -5.10 6.51
N ASP A 11 -11.55 -6.13 6.01
CA ASP A 11 -10.98 -7.47 6.03
C ASP A 11 -9.73 -7.54 5.17
N PHE A 12 -9.77 -6.90 4.02
CA PHE A 12 -8.62 -6.88 3.13
C PHE A 12 -7.45 -6.13 3.77
N GLU A 13 -7.72 -4.99 4.38
CA GLU A 13 -6.68 -4.23 5.04
C GLU A 13 -6.00 -5.05 6.14
N ARG A 14 -6.79 -5.76 6.94
CA ARG A 14 -6.24 -6.62 7.98
C ARG A 14 -5.41 -7.75 7.39
N LYS A 15 -5.89 -8.30 6.29
CA LYS A 15 -5.16 -9.37 5.62
C LYS A 15 -3.80 -8.87 5.11
N ILE A 16 -3.78 -7.67 4.51
CA ILE A 16 -2.53 -7.12 4.00
C ILE A 16 -1.56 -6.84 5.14
N ALA A 17 -2.06 -6.27 6.25
CA ALA A 17 -1.20 -6.00 7.39
C ALA A 17 -0.55 -7.27 7.90
N LYS A 18 -1.32 -8.35 8.00
CA LYS A 18 -0.80 -9.62 8.45
C LYS A 18 0.19 -10.23 7.47
N LYS A 19 -0.14 -10.16 6.17
CA LYS A 19 0.76 -10.69 5.16
C LYS A 19 2.10 -9.97 5.16
N LEU A 20 2.06 -8.65 5.31
CA LEU A 20 3.30 -7.89 5.39
C LEU A 20 4.13 -8.33 6.58
N GLN A 21 3.50 -8.45 7.74
CA GLN A 21 4.22 -8.86 8.93
C GLN A 21 4.86 -10.23 8.74
N GLN A 22 4.09 -11.17 8.23
CA GLN A 22 4.55 -12.54 8.06
C GLN A 22 5.65 -12.64 6.99
N ASP A 23 5.39 -12.06 5.84
CA ASP A 23 6.27 -12.27 4.70
C ASP A 23 7.55 -11.47 4.79
N LEU A 24 7.56 -10.45 5.63
CA LEU A 24 8.76 -9.65 5.83
C LEU A 24 9.44 -9.90 7.17
N UNK A 25 8.70 -10.74 7.94
CA UNK A 25 9.25 -11.07 8.99
C UNK A 25 9.38 -10.12 9.93
N LEU A 26 8.50 -9.43 10.17
CA LEU A 26 8.51 -8.34 11.12
C LEU A 26 8.04 -8.79 12.48
N ILE A 27 8.65 -8.25 13.52
CA ILE A 27 8.24 -8.53 14.88
C ILE A 27 7.02 -7.70 15.24
N LYS A 28 7.03 -6.42 14.89
CA LYS A 28 5.91 -5.54 15.21
C LYS A 28 4.84 -5.63 14.14
N PRO A 29 3.58 -5.61 14.54
CA PRO A 29 2.51 -5.63 13.52
C PRO A 29 2.48 -4.35 12.71
N VAL A 30 2.06 -4.49 11.47
CA VAL A 30 1.82 -3.33 10.60
C VAL A 30 0.45 -2.79 10.95
N ARG A 31 0.34 -1.50 11.17
CA ARG A 31 -0.90 -0.91 11.67
C ARG A 31 -1.30 0.29 10.86
N ARG A 32 -2.60 0.59 10.93
CA ARG A 32 -3.09 1.80 10.32
C ARG A 32 -2.69 3.01 11.17
N ILE A 33 -2.41 4.09 10.49
CA ILE A 33 -2.14 5.36 11.15
C ILE A 33 -3.46 6.11 11.28
N LEU A 34 -3.82 6.43 12.50
CA LEU A 34 -4.99 7.24 12.76
C LEU A 34 -4.52 8.62 13.15
N ASN A 35 -4.45 9.48 12.17
CA ASN A 35 -4.03 10.86 12.38
C ASN A 35 -5.27 11.72 12.54
N GLN A 36 -5.35 12.46 13.62
CA GLN A 36 -6.53 13.26 13.87
C GLN A 36 -6.73 14.35 12.83
N TYR A 37 -5.67 14.69 12.11
CA TYR A 37 -5.77 15.71 11.07
C TYR A 37 -6.04 15.16 9.70
N GLN A 38 -5.98 13.85 9.56
CA GLN A 38 -6.29 13.24 8.28
C GLN A 38 -7.78 13.20 8.08
N GLU A 39 -8.15 13.18 6.83
CA GLU A 39 -9.53 12.89 6.53
C GLU A 39 -9.86 11.53 7.10
N LYS A 40 -10.98 11.48 7.73
CA LYS A 40 -11.37 10.31 8.49
C LYS A 40 -11.40 9.02 7.69
N ASN A 41 -11.40 9.11 6.39
CA ASN A 41 -11.64 7.94 5.59
C ASN A 41 -10.41 7.41 4.89
N HIS A 42 -9.23 7.89 5.23
CA HIS A 42 -8.07 7.53 4.44
C HIS A 42 -6.90 7.13 5.30
N PRO A 43 -7.11 6.19 6.20
CA PRO A 43 -5.96 5.70 6.93
C PRO A 43 -5.11 4.80 6.06
N UNK A 44 -3.92 4.76 6.04
CA UNK A 44 -3.10 4.05 5.37
C UNK A 44 -2.48 3.24 6.31
N LEU A 45 -2.06 2.17 5.96
CA LEU A 45 -1.14 1.37 6.73
C LEU A 45 0.23 2.01 6.62
N LYS A 46 0.95 1.96 7.70
CA LYS A 46 2.27 2.58 7.71
C LYS A 46 3.35 1.53 7.85
N LEU A 47 4.35 1.56 6.98
CA LEU A 47 5.48 0.66 7.06
C LEU A 47 6.73 1.50 6.77
N GLY A 48 7.41 1.94 7.82
CA GLY A 48 8.49 2.89 7.63
C GLY A 48 7.95 4.15 6.97
N ARG A 49 8.55 4.54 5.86
CA ARG A 49 8.12 5.73 5.13
C ARG A 49 7.07 5.42 4.07
N TRP A 50 6.59 4.19 4.01
CA TRP A 50 5.57 3.80 3.04
C TRP A 50 4.18 4.04 3.61
N ASN A 51 3.34 4.69 2.81
CA ASN A 51 1.90 4.83 3.08
C ASN A 51 1.18 3.87 2.15
N ILE A 52 0.40 2.98 2.74
CA ILE A 52 -0.20 1.89 1.97
C ILE A 52 -1.71 1.98 2.08
N GLU A 53 -2.36 2.19 0.94
CA GLU A 53 -3.81 2.21 0.84
C GLU A 53 -4.27 0.86 0.31
N CYS A 54 -5.33 0.32 0.91
CA CYS A 54 -5.85 -0.99 0.53
C CYS A 54 -7.26 -0.86 -0.01
N LYS A 55 -7.52 -1.46 -1.16
CA LYS A 55 -8.84 -1.44 -1.80
C LYS A 55 -9.17 -2.82 -2.33
N ALA A 56 -10.33 -3.33 -1.94
CA ALA A 56 -10.81 -4.62 -2.43
C ALA A 56 -12.25 -4.47 -2.89
N TYR A 57 -12.50 -4.83 -4.13
CA TYR A 57 -13.81 -4.70 -4.72
C TYR A 57 -14.17 -5.97 -5.46
N LYS A 58 -15.47 -6.18 -5.63
CA LYS A 58 -15.94 -7.39 -6.25
C LYS A 58 -15.59 -7.44 -7.73
N LYS A 59 -15.88 -6.37 -8.45
CA LYS A 59 -15.71 -6.35 -9.90
C LYS A 59 -14.75 -5.27 -10.32
N GLY A 60 -13.97 -5.56 -11.34
CA GLY A 60 -13.06 -4.59 -11.91
C GLY A 60 -11.84 -5.27 -12.46
N PHE A 61 -11.04 -4.46 -13.10
CA PHE A 61 -9.78 -4.92 -13.68
C PHE A 61 -8.69 -3.89 -13.43
N GLU A 62 -8.97 -2.65 -13.81
CA GLU A 62 -8.05 -1.55 -13.55
C GLU A 62 -8.59 -0.73 -12.38
N PRO A 63 -7.72 -0.34 -11.45
CA PRO A 63 -8.19 0.48 -10.34
C PRO A 63 -8.59 1.86 -10.84
N PRO A 64 -9.71 2.40 -10.35
CA PRO A 64 -10.02 3.79 -10.69
C PRO A 64 -8.90 4.72 -10.27
N SER A 65 -8.67 5.74 -11.07
CA SER A 65 -7.58 6.68 -10.79
C SER A 65 -7.74 7.37 -9.43
N ALA A 66 -8.98 7.48 -8.97
CA ALA A 66 -9.23 8.11 -7.68
C ALA A 66 -8.55 7.37 -6.53
N TRP A 67 -8.41 6.05 -6.64
CA TRP A 67 -7.75 5.29 -5.58
C TRP A 67 -6.27 5.68 -5.46
N TRP A 68 -5.61 5.79 -6.59
CA TRP A 68 -4.21 6.18 -6.59
C TRP A 68 -4.06 7.64 -6.14
N ASP A 69 -4.93 8.50 -6.64
CA ASP A 69 -4.92 9.90 -6.25
C ASP A 69 -5.08 10.04 -4.74
N GLN A 70 -5.89 9.18 -4.14
CA GLN A 70 -6.14 9.22 -2.72
C GLN A 70 -4.86 8.98 -1.92
N VAL A 71 -4.12 7.99 -2.29
CA VAL A 71 -2.87 7.72 -1.58
C VAL A 71 -1.78 8.75 -1.89
N UNK A 72 -1.78 9.12 -2.95
CA UNK A 72 -0.95 10.03 -3.26
C UNK A 72 -1.14 11.20 -2.57
N SER A 73 -2.39 11.66 -2.29
CA SER A 73 -2.70 12.94 -1.66
C SER A 73 -2.26 13.02 -0.20
N VAL A 74 -2.13 11.90 0.47
CA VAL A 74 -1.70 11.87 1.87
C VAL A 74 -0.23 11.54 2.03
N THR A 75 0.48 11.41 0.93
CA THR A 75 1.90 11.07 0.97
C THR A 75 2.71 12.35 0.93
N LYS A 76 3.53 12.54 1.95
CA LYS A 76 4.34 13.75 2.08
C LYS A 76 5.69 13.54 1.45
N GLU A 77 6.42 14.64 1.31
CA GLU A 77 7.77 14.55 0.80
C GLU A 77 8.60 13.61 1.68
N GLY A 78 9.36 12.74 1.03
CA GLY A 78 10.15 11.77 1.75
C GLY A 78 9.42 10.49 2.09
N GLU A 79 8.14 10.41 1.75
CA GLU A 79 7.34 9.21 1.94
C GLU A 79 7.04 8.57 0.60
N PHE A 80 6.59 7.32 0.62
CA PHE A 80 6.35 6.56 -0.59
C PHE A 80 4.92 6.01 -0.59
N PRO A 81 4.15 6.22 -1.65
CA PRO A 81 2.79 5.69 -1.71
C PRO A 81 2.76 4.32 -2.33
N ALA A 82 1.87 3.47 -1.84
CA ALA A 82 1.57 2.18 -2.44
C ALA A 82 0.07 1.97 -2.38
N LEU A 83 -0.48 1.43 -3.47
CA LEU A 83 -1.89 1.09 -3.51
C LEU A 83 -2.02 -0.42 -3.71
N UNK A 84 -2.39 -1.32 -2.84
CA UNK A 84 -2.58 -2.47 -2.81
C UNK A 84 -3.85 -2.62 -3.17
N TYR A 85 -4.31 -3.35 -4.24
CA TYR A 85 -5.70 -3.52 -4.63
C TYR A 85 -5.97 -4.94 -5.09
N LYS A 86 -7.23 -5.33 -4.96
CA LYS A 86 -7.63 -6.67 -5.35
C LYS A 86 -9.08 -6.64 -5.81
N PHE A 87 -9.36 -7.30 -6.93
CA PHE A 87 -10.71 -7.62 -7.37
C PHE A 87 -10.94 -9.10 -7.15
N ASP A 88 -12.20 -9.49 -6.93
CA ASP A 88 -12.50 -10.89 -6.66
C ASP A 88 -11.96 -11.78 -7.77
N ASN A 89 -11.39 -12.89 -7.37
CA ASN A 89 -10.82 -13.90 -8.28
C ASN A 89 -9.63 -13.40 -9.08
N LYS A 90 -9.03 -12.29 -8.64
CA LYS A 90 -7.82 -11.77 -9.26
C LYS A 90 -6.74 -11.63 -8.19
N PRO A 91 -5.48 -11.65 -8.61
CA PRO A 91 -4.41 -11.56 -7.60
C PRO A 91 -4.28 -10.15 -7.03
N ILE A 92 -3.66 -10.08 -5.87
CA ILE A 92 -3.29 -8.80 -5.28
C ILE A 92 -2.29 -8.11 -6.19
N ARG A 93 -2.50 -6.82 -6.41
CA ARG A 93 -1.56 -6.00 -7.14
C ARG A 93 -1.19 -4.78 -6.32
N ILE A 94 0.00 -4.27 -6.53
CA ILE A 94 0.49 -3.12 -5.79
C ILE A 94 0.99 -2.09 -6.79
N ARG A 95 0.37 -0.92 -6.78
CA ARG A 95 0.82 0.19 -7.62
C ARG A 95 1.78 1.07 -6.85
N VAL A 96 2.92 1.38 -7.47
CA VAL A 96 3.92 2.26 -6.88
C VAL A 96 4.42 3.20 -7.98
N PHE A 97 5.08 4.29 -7.61
CA PHE A 97 5.76 5.10 -8.60
C PHE A 97 6.95 4.32 -9.18
N ALA A 98 7.13 4.43 -10.48
CA ALA A 98 8.26 3.78 -11.15
C ALA A 98 9.59 4.27 -10.57
N LYS A 99 9.67 5.56 -10.24
CA LYS A 99 10.90 6.11 -9.67
C LYS A 99 11.27 5.47 -8.35
N ASN A 100 10.30 4.92 -7.64
CA ASN A 100 10.58 4.25 -6.36
C ASN A 100 11.04 2.81 -6.53
N VAL A 101 10.96 2.29 -7.75
CA VAL A 101 11.54 1.00 -8.07
C VAL A 101 12.99 1.17 -8.47
N ASN A 102 13.26 2.22 -9.25
CA ASN A 102 14.63 2.50 -9.66
C ASN A 102 14.73 3.98 -9.98
N GLU A 103 15.63 4.67 -9.30
CA GLU A 103 15.73 6.11 -9.47
C GLU A 103 16.16 6.54 -10.86
N VAL A 104 16.69 5.63 -11.66
CA VAL A 104 17.01 5.97 -13.05
C VAL A 104 15.74 6.20 -13.86
N LEU A 105 14.59 5.74 -13.38
CA LEU A 105 13.30 5.98 -14.02
C LEU A 105 12.78 7.33 -13.55
N GLU A 106 13.18 8.36 -14.27
CA GLU A 106 13.04 9.74 -13.79
C GLU A 106 11.67 10.37 -13.97
N ASP A 107 10.84 9.80 -14.84
CA ASP A 107 9.51 10.38 -15.05
C ASP A 107 8.68 10.17 -13.79
N GLU A 108 8.42 11.26 -13.10
CA GLU A 108 7.75 11.18 -11.80
C GLU A 108 6.27 10.83 -11.88
N SER A 109 5.72 10.86 -13.10
CA SER A 109 4.31 10.53 -13.27
C SER A 109 4.05 9.05 -13.50
N LYS A 110 5.08 8.28 -13.82
CA LYS A 110 4.87 6.88 -14.22
C LYS A 110 4.67 5.98 -13.01
N VAL A 111 3.82 4.98 -13.21
CA VAL A 111 3.53 4.00 -12.16
C VAL A 111 3.77 2.60 -12.71
N LEU A 112 4.04 1.67 -11.79
CA LEU A 112 4.17 0.26 -12.11
C LEU A 112 3.26 -0.52 -11.17
N ASP A 113 2.64 -1.57 -11.72
CA ASP A 113 1.83 -2.46 -10.90
C ASP A 113 2.60 -3.74 -10.69
N LEU A 114 2.90 -4.05 -9.45
CA LEU A 114 3.71 -5.19 -9.05
C LEU A 114 2.83 -6.29 -8.48
N ASN A 115 3.28 -7.52 -8.58
CA ASN A 115 2.62 -8.57 -7.82
C ASN A 115 3.18 -8.57 -6.40
N TRP A 116 2.61 -9.41 -5.55
CA TRP A 116 2.98 -9.43 -4.13
C TRP A 116 4.44 -9.81 -3.93
N ASP A 117 4.87 -10.82 -4.65
CA ASP A 117 6.23 -11.30 -4.51
C ASP A 117 7.24 -10.23 -4.90
N SER A 118 6.96 -9.52 -5.99
CA SER A 118 7.85 -8.44 -6.43
C SER A 118 7.86 -7.28 -5.46
N PHE A 119 6.70 -6.95 -4.88
CA PHE A 119 6.65 -5.85 -3.93
C PHE A 119 7.44 -6.17 -2.66
N THR A 120 7.27 -7.37 -2.12
CA THR A 120 8.04 -7.72 -0.92
C THR A 120 9.52 -7.83 -1.21
N TYR A 121 9.88 -8.30 -2.41
CA TYR A 121 11.27 -8.31 -2.84
C TYR A 121 11.84 -6.89 -2.87
N LEU A 122 11.08 -5.97 -3.44
CA LEU A 122 11.48 -4.56 -3.48
C LEU A 122 11.70 -4.01 -2.07
N LEU A 123 10.78 -4.30 -1.17
CA LEU A 123 10.91 -3.79 0.19
C LEU A 123 12.15 -4.34 0.87
N ARG A 124 12.40 -5.63 0.73
CA ARG A 124 13.57 -6.22 1.38
C ARG A 124 14.89 -5.72 0.81
N ASN A 125 14.91 -5.43 -0.47
CA ASN A 125 16.19 -5.15 -1.14
C ASN A 125 16.49 -3.69 -1.34
N LEU A 126 15.47 -2.84 -1.49
CA LEU A 126 15.69 -1.41 -1.66
C LEU A 126 15.22 -0.60 -0.47
N TYR A 127 14.36 -1.17 0.35
CA TYR A 127 13.73 -0.41 1.43
C TYR A 127 13.93 -1.10 2.78
N SER A 128 15.06 -1.77 2.95
CA SER A 128 15.34 -2.40 4.23
C SER A 128 15.39 -1.39 5.36
N ARG A 129 15.77 -0.15 5.06
CA ARG A 129 15.76 0.89 6.08
C ARG A 129 14.35 1.13 6.60
N ASP A 130 13.36 1.03 5.73
CA ASP A 130 11.97 1.22 6.16
C ASP A 130 11.51 0.09 7.06
N LEU A 131 12.01 -1.11 6.84
CA LEU A 131 11.70 -2.21 7.74
C LEU A 131 12.35 -1.97 9.10
N GLU A 132 13.54 -1.42 9.12
CA GLU A 132 14.19 -1.05 10.39
C GLU A 132 13.41 0.04 11.10
N ILE A 133 13.00 1.08 10.38
CA ILE A 133 12.21 2.15 10.96
C ILE A 133 10.94 1.60 11.60
N HIS A 134 10.31 0.67 10.90
CA HIS A 134 9.08 0.06 11.41
C HIS A 134 9.31 -0.64 12.74
N GLU A 135 10.46 -1.30 12.89
CA GLU A 135 10.74 -2.09 14.07
C GLU A 135 11.31 -1.26 15.24
N GLU A 136 11.59 0.01 15.03
CA GLU A 136 12.12 0.87 16.11
C GLU A 136 11.16 1.06 17.27
#